data_b4a0d5905e1ce4ba461da8803311cd31
#
_entry.id   b4a0d5905e1ce4ba461da8803311cd31
#
_cell.length_a   1.000
_cell.length_b   1.000
_cell.length_c   1.000
_cell.angle_alpha   90.00
_cell.angle_beta   90.00
_cell.angle_gamma   90.00
#
_symmetry.space_group_name_H-M   'P 1'
#
loop_
_entity.id
_entity.type
_entity.pdbx_description
1 polymer ?
#
loop_
_entity_poly.entity_id
_entity_poly.type
_entity_poly.pdbx_seq_one_letter_code
_entity_poly.pdbx_strand_id
1 'polypeptide(L)'
;MFGRLLPEIGVPLGGPRPFPLIAILRNTTRKQRWLAALVAVGLIVAIVASSLVIARSTASAAYQTAPVVRQDLSQTITASGTVNPQNTVNVGTQVSGTISQVYVDFNSHVRKGQILARLDSSQLQAQLSQAEAQLAEAQAQAGAASNNATGQQSAITASQATSQAQAANAQAAVAGIATAQANVAKAQSAYELAQATVNRDNSLLSQGYIAQSQADADKSNLIGAQSAVQSAQAAVAQARAQAAASANQSQASAAQSTQSYSTAAGSQDSAAAAAAAAQAANAIVQQDQLNLQRSVITSPVDGTVIARDVSVGETVAASLSSPTLFSIAQNLNKMEVDIAVGEPDIGNVKPGDRVNFSVLAYPNQTFNGTVSQVREAPTTVNNVVTYTVITLVDNPGGKLLPGMTANATVNVKTVKNALVVPAEALSFKPAGGATHKHTGKRPAAAGATANATNSASPWGQLGSGVATASSSGSRGVIFVQQGGKAQPVPVTILLVSGTQAAVTPLRGTLGTTDNVIVSSGAPSTTSTRTTGAAGATRGGIGGGTGGLGRIVH
;
A
#
# COMPACT_ATOMS: atom_id res chain seq x y z
N MET A 1 1.70 46.97 -39.02
CA MET A 1 1.04 48.27 -39.08
C MET A 1 1.73 49.16 -38.07
N PHE A 2 2.44 50.11 -38.62
CA PHE A 2 2.65 51.51 -38.23
C PHE A 2 3.02 51.73 -36.74
N GLY A 3 4.08 52.37 -36.34
CA GLY A 3 5.00 53.27 -37.01
C GLY A 3 5.42 54.36 -36.04
N ARG A 4 6.71 54.65 -36.00
CA ARG A 4 7.34 55.98 -35.91
C ARG A 4 6.98 56.89 -34.70
N LEU A 5 7.85 57.60 -34.02
CA LEU A 5 8.93 58.51 -34.47
C LEU A 5 9.75 58.99 -33.26
N LEU A 6 11.04 59.11 -33.45
CA LEU A 6 11.99 59.96 -32.72
C LEU A 6 11.69 61.46 -32.98
N PRO A 7 12.24 62.41 -32.17
CA PRO A 7 13.44 63.07 -32.72
C PRO A 7 14.56 63.41 -31.70
N GLU A 8 15.76 63.50 -32.26
CA GLU A 8 16.99 64.09 -31.77
C GLU A 8 16.87 65.61 -31.48
N ILE A 9 17.84 66.12 -30.73
CA ILE A 9 18.51 67.46 -30.76
C ILE A 9 19.49 67.43 -29.58
N GLY A 10 20.81 67.63 -29.62
CA GLY A 10 21.65 68.42 -30.39
C GLY A 10 22.78 68.92 -29.48
N VAL A 11 24.02 68.59 -29.82
CA VAL A 11 25.28 68.99 -29.17
C VAL A 11 25.49 70.52 -29.37
N PRO A 12 26.26 71.26 -28.50
CA PRO A 12 27.61 71.51 -28.91
C PRO A 12 28.73 71.47 -27.81
N LEU A 13 29.89 71.16 -28.32
CA LEU A 13 31.24 71.22 -27.80
C LEU A 13 31.67 72.62 -27.36
N GLY A 14 32.45 72.73 -26.29
CA GLY A 14 33.23 73.91 -25.88
C GLY A 14 34.54 73.50 -25.21
N GLY A 15 35.61 73.71 -25.90
CA GLY A 15 36.96 73.28 -25.58
C GLY A 15 37.69 74.10 -24.47
N PRO A 16 38.88 73.62 -24.12
CA PRO A 16 39.62 74.09 -22.91
C PRO A 16 40.45 75.36 -23.16
N ARG A 17 40.51 76.20 -22.14
CA ARG A 17 41.46 77.33 -22.09
C ARG A 17 42.53 77.07 -21.04
N PRO A 18 43.82 77.33 -21.34
CA PRO A 18 44.90 77.11 -20.41
C PRO A 18 45.10 78.36 -19.52
N PHE A 19 45.38 78.06 -18.25
CA PHE A 19 45.85 79.09 -17.30
C PHE A 19 47.37 79.14 -17.29
N PRO A 20 48.00 80.33 -17.30
CA PRO A 20 49.43 80.49 -17.19
C PRO A 20 49.81 80.62 -15.71
N LEU A 21 50.76 79.83 -15.21
CA LEU A 21 51.42 80.00 -13.94
C LEU A 21 52.92 79.97 -14.18
N ILE A 22 53.48 81.06 -14.68
CA ILE A 22 54.95 81.41 -14.58
C ILE A 22 55.07 82.94 -14.63
N ALA A 23 55.32 83.48 -13.45
CA ALA A 23 56.14 84.69 -13.24
C ALA A 23 55.89 85.27 -11.88
N ILE A 24 56.65 84.81 -10.84
CA ILE A 24 57.07 85.65 -9.70
C ILE A 24 58.27 84.97 -9.03
N LEU A 25 59.46 85.16 -9.50
CA LEU A 25 60.68 84.91 -8.72
C LEU A 25 61.80 85.80 -9.27
N ARG A 26 61.75 87.07 -8.87
CA ARG A 26 62.89 87.94 -8.98
C ARG A 26 62.80 88.99 -7.85
N ASN A 27 63.60 88.85 -6.85
CA ASN A 27 64.08 89.75 -5.85
C ASN A 27 63.78 89.26 -4.44
N THR A 28 64.67 88.43 -3.95
CA THR A 28 64.73 88.17 -2.49
C THR A 28 66.14 88.32 -2.01
N THR A 29 66.33 89.26 -1.07
CA THR A 29 67.56 89.60 -0.37
C THR A 29 68.14 88.41 0.38
N ARG A 30 69.48 88.39 0.56
CA ARG A 30 70.30 87.31 1.17
C ARG A 30 69.70 86.68 2.48
N LYS A 31 68.88 87.43 3.22
CA LYS A 31 68.24 86.98 4.49
C LYS A 31 67.02 86.01 4.24
N GLN A 32 66.30 86.12 3.09
CA GLN A 32 65.19 85.28 2.80
C GLN A 32 65.59 83.84 2.30
N ARG A 33 66.84 83.73 1.78
CA ARG A 33 67.37 82.42 1.35
C ARG A 33 67.73 81.53 2.58
N TRP A 34 68.13 82.11 3.68
CA TRP A 34 68.41 81.40 4.93
C TRP A 34 67.09 80.92 5.61
N LEU A 35 66.04 81.70 5.56
CA LEU A 35 64.74 81.34 6.09
C LEU A 35 64.09 80.22 5.26
N ALA A 36 64.20 80.29 3.94
CA ALA A 36 63.69 79.20 3.04
C ALA A 36 64.48 77.89 3.26
N ALA A 37 65.78 77.95 3.48
CA ALA A 37 66.58 76.74 3.81
C ALA A 37 66.22 76.13 5.18
N LEU A 38 65.93 76.94 6.20
CA LEU A 38 65.48 76.48 7.51
C LEU A 38 64.07 75.84 7.44
N VAL A 39 63.17 76.41 6.66
CA VAL A 39 61.81 75.80 6.40
C VAL A 39 61.92 74.52 5.61
N ALA A 40 62.80 74.43 4.63
CA ALA A 40 63.03 73.22 3.87
C ALA A 40 63.60 72.06 4.72
N VAL A 41 64.61 72.41 5.64
CA VAL A 41 65.14 71.43 6.57
C VAL A 41 64.10 71.04 7.63
N GLY A 42 63.28 71.97 8.11
CA GLY A 42 62.14 71.63 8.99
C GLY A 42 61.12 70.70 8.37
N LEU A 43 60.79 70.89 7.05
CA LEU A 43 59.90 70.04 6.30
C LEU A 43 60.46 68.62 6.07
N ILE A 44 61.78 68.54 5.78
CA ILE A 44 62.46 67.24 5.63
C ILE A 44 62.48 66.48 6.97
N VAL A 45 62.76 67.18 8.08
CA VAL A 45 62.73 66.57 9.43
C VAL A 45 61.28 66.12 9.77
N ALA A 46 60.28 66.93 9.42
CA ALA A 46 58.87 66.55 9.63
C ALA A 46 58.45 65.31 8.79
N ILE A 47 58.93 65.25 7.55
CA ILE A 47 58.67 64.10 6.67
C ILE A 47 59.39 62.81 7.17
N VAL A 48 60.61 62.95 7.63
CA VAL A 48 61.39 61.83 8.22
C VAL A 48 60.76 61.40 9.56
N ALA A 49 60.32 62.36 10.37
CA ALA A 49 59.66 62.05 11.65
C ALA A 49 58.29 61.39 11.42
N SER A 50 57.50 61.85 10.42
CA SER A 50 56.23 61.25 10.05
C SER A 50 56.41 59.85 9.42
N SER A 51 57.47 59.64 8.62
CA SER A 51 57.79 58.32 8.10
C SER A 51 58.23 57.32 9.15
N LEU A 52 58.97 57.82 10.20
CA LEU A 52 59.35 56.97 11.36
C LEU A 52 58.17 56.66 12.28
N VAL A 53 57.18 57.55 12.39
CA VAL A 53 55.92 57.28 13.13
C VAL A 53 55.02 56.35 12.37
N ILE A 54 54.93 56.42 11.03
CA ILE A 54 54.17 55.52 10.19
C ILE A 54 54.84 54.14 10.14
N ALA A 55 56.17 54.03 10.19
CA ALA A 55 56.89 52.75 10.22
C ALA A 55 56.76 52.02 11.58
N ARG A 56 56.29 52.67 12.65
CA ARG A 56 56.07 52.07 13.97
C ARG A 56 54.63 51.67 14.23
N SER A 57 53.69 52.02 13.40
CA SER A 57 52.31 51.48 13.41
C SER A 57 52.20 50.27 12.55
N THR A 58 52.99 49.21 12.71
CA THR A 58 52.59 47.88 12.41
C THR A 58 51.46 47.57 13.39
N ALA A 59 50.24 47.93 13.01
CA ALA A 59 49.04 47.52 13.71
C ALA A 59 49.05 46.00 13.79
N SER A 60 49.31 45.48 14.98
CA SER A 60 49.03 44.09 15.31
C SER A 60 47.59 43.85 14.92
N ALA A 61 47.33 43.06 13.89
CA ALA A 61 45.98 42.73 13.47
C ALA A 61 45.26 42.18 14.71
N ALA A 62 44.33 42.96 15.21
CA ALA A 62 43.50 42.51 16.35
C ALA A 62 42.63 41.38 15.83
N TYR A 63 43.00 40.14 16.13
CA TYR A 63 42.18 38.97 15.81
C TYR A 63 41.08 38.83 16.86
N GLN A 64 39.86 38.58 16.39
CA GLN A 64 38.79 38.13 17.27
C GLN A 64 38.96 36.64 17.49
N THR A 65 39.11 36.25 18.76
CA THR A 65 39.40 34.86 19.13
C THR A 65 38.29 34.26 19.99
N ALA A 66 38.12 32.97 19.91
CA ALA A 66 37.23 32.21 20.77
C ALA A 66 37.99 31.04 21.41
N PRO A 67 37.70 30.68 22.66
CA PRO A 67 38.37 29.58 23.34
C PRO A 67 37.94 28.23 22.75
N VAL A 68 38.85 27.28 22.73
CA VAL A 68 38.56 25.89 22.44
C VAL A 68 38.01 25.25 23.69
N VAL A 69 36.80 24.65 23.58
CA VAL A 69 36.14 23.99 24.71
C VAL A 69 36.04 22.51 24.46
N ARG A 70 36.19 21.69 25.50
CA ARG A 70 35.94 20.26 25.43
C ARG A 70 34.51 19.99 25.90
N GLN A 71 33.66 19.57 24.99
CA GLN A 71 32.25 19.26 25.28
C GLN A 71 31.68 18.21 24.29
N ASP A 72 30.54 17.65 24.64
CA ASP A 72 29.79 16.82 23.74
C ASP A 72 29.10 17.70 22.69
N LEU A 73 29.29 17.37 21.42
CA LEU A 73 28.61 18.04 20.31
C LEU A 73 27.69 17.04 19.59
N SER A 74 26.42 17.38 19.51
CA SER A 74 25.42 16.57 18.78
C SER A 74 24.90 17.34 17.57
N GLN A 75 24.71 16.62 16.49
CA GLN A 75 23.96 17.09 15.34
C GLN A 75 22.50 16.72 15.54
N THR A 76 21.65 17.71 15.51
CA THR A 76 20.22 17.57 15.72
C THR A 76 19.44 18.03 14.50
N ILE A 77 18.37 17.31 14.18
CA ILE A 77 17.39 17.68 13.17
C ILE A 77 16.11 18.03 13.89
N THR A 78 15.58 19.22 13.65
CA THR A 78 14.30 19.66 14.20
C THR A 78 13.21 19.50 13.17
N ALA A 79 12.11 18.86 13.55
CA ALA A 79 10.97 18.64 12.68
C ALA A 79 9.68 18.57 13.49
N SER A 80 8.56 18.90 12.86
CA SER A 80 7.24 18.74 13.46
C SER A 80 6.68 17.35 13.21
N GLY A 81 5.85 16.87 14.11
CA GLY A 81 5.19 15.57 13.99
C GLY A 81 3.83 15.58 14.66
N THR A 82 3.11 14.46 14.52
CA THR A 82 1.83 14.19 15.17
C THR A 82 1.94 12.96 16.05
N VAL A 83 1.30 13.03 17.21
CA VAL A 83 1.25 11.93 18.18
C VAL A 83 0.06 11.04 17.81
N ASN A 84 0.30 9.75 17.59
CA ASN A 84 -0.71 8.76 17.25
C ASN A 84 -0.61 7.53 18.16
N PRO A 85 -1.68 6.77 18.35
CA PRO A 85 -1.57 5.44 18.97
C PRO A 85 -0.80 4.50 18.05
N GLN A 86 0.02 3.62 18.61
CA GLN A 86 0.78 2.63 17.83
C GLN A 86 -0.13 1.72 16.99
N ASN A 87 -1.29 1.34 17.53
CA ASN A 87 -2.25 0.50 16.84
C ASN A 87 -3.65 1.11 16.96
N THR A 88 -4.20 1.48 15.81
CA THR A 88 -5.58 1.98 15.69
C THR A 88 -6.36 1.06 14.77
N VAL A 89 -7.56 0.67 15.19
CA VAL A 89 -8.48 -0.15 14.41
C VAL A 89 -9.71 0.66 14.08
N ASN A 90 -9.96 0.85 12.80
CA ASN A 90 -11.16 1.51 12.30
C ASN A 90 -12.28 0.47 12.15
N VAL A 91 -13.39 0.71 12.80
CA VAL A 91 -14.59 -0.11 12.77
C VAL A 91 -15.64 0.59 11.92
N GLY A 92 -16.04 -0.07 10.83
CA GLY A 92 -17.09 0.38 9.93
C GLY A 92 -18.27 -0.58 9.92
N THR A 93 -19.24 -0.34 9.04
CA THR A 93 -20.34 -1.26 8.77
C THR A 93 -20.14 -1.98 7.44
N GLN A 94 -20.64 -3.24 7.37
CA GLN A 94 -20.68 -4.04 6.14
C GLN A 94 -22.08 -4.07 5.53
N VAL A 95 -23.09 -3.52 6.24
CA VAL A 95 -24.48 -3.48 5.82
C VAL A 95 -24.96 -2.04 5.89
N SER A 96 -25.69 -1.59 4.87
CA SER A 96 -26.31 -0.27 4.84
C SER A 96 -27.56 -0.25 5.72
N GLY A 97 -27.78 0.86 6.40
CA GLY A 97 -28.96 1.03 7.26
C GLY A 97 -28.89 2.29 8.10
N THR A 98 -29.92 2.55 8.89
CA THR A 98 -29.96 3.67 9.83
C THR A 98 -29.49 3.21 11.21
N ILE A 99 -28.68 3.99 11.89
CA ILE A 99 -28.23 3.69 13.25
C ILE A 99 -29.40 3.86 14.21
N SER A 100 -29.82 2.78 14.84
CA SER A 100 -30.88 2.80 15.83
C SER A 100 -30.41 3.16 17.23
N GLN A 101 -29.21 2.68 17.60
CA GLN A 101 -28.64 2.90 18.93
C GLN A 101 -27.11 2.92 18.87
N VAL A 102 -26.51 3.76 19.71
CA VAL A 102 -25.06 3.81 19.96
C VAL A 102 -24.84 3.59 21.45
N TYR A 103 -23.99 2.62 21.81
CA TYR A 103 -23.79 2.17 23.20
C TYR A 103 -22.50 2.69 23.81
N VAL A 104 -21.61 3.28 23.02
CA VAL A 104 -20.31 3.78 23.44
C VAL A 104 -20.11 5.21 22.97
N ASP A 105 -19.31 5.97 23.71
CA ASP A 105 -18.96 7.34 23.40
C ASP A 105 -17.43 7.51 23.37
N PHE A 106 -16.96 8.73 23.07
CA PHE A 106 -15.55 9.09 23.12
C PHE A 106 -14.94 8.67 24.48
N ASN A 107 -13.71 8.21 24.44
CA ASN A 107 -12.92 7.73 25.59
C ASN A 107 -13.51 6.51 26.33
N SER A 108 -14.56 5.87 25.82
CA SER A 108 -15.09 4.64 26.39
C SER A 108 -14.11 3.48 26.21
N HIS A 109 -13.84 2.73 27.28
CA HIS A 109 -13.11 1.47 27.19
C HIS A 109 -14.03 0.37 26.67
N VAL A 110 -13.59 -0.32 25.64
CA VAL A 110 -14.33 -1.40 24.99
C VAL A 110 -13.54 -2.69 24.99
N ARG A 111 -14.24 -3.82 25.06
CA ARG A 111 -13.67 -5.16 24.94
C ARG A 111 -13.98 -5.75 23.58
N LYS A 112 -13.13 -6.68 23.16
CA LYS A 112 -13.40 -7.47 21.95
C LYS A 112 -14.77 -8.14 22.01
N GLY A 113 -15.58 -7.98 20.96
CA GLY A 113 -16.97 -8.48 20.88
C GLY A 113 -18.02 -7.61 21.56
N GLN A 114 -17.62 -6.53 22.24
CA GLN A 114 -18.58 -5.59 22.84
C GLN A 114 -19.32 -4.83 21.74
N ILE A 115 -20.63 -4.67 21.93
CA ILE A 115 -21.51 -3.94 21.02
C ILE A 115 -21.19 -2.44 21.12
N LEU A 116 -20.90 -1.82 19.97
CA LEU A 116 -20.63 -0.39 19.85
C LEU A 116 -21.87 0.36 19.38
N ALA A 117 -22.54 -0.16 18.37
CA ALA A 117 -23.75 0.40 17.80
C ALA A 117 -24.62 -0.71 17.18
N ARG A 118 -25.87 -0.38 16.93
CA ARG A 118 -26.83 -1.26 16.26
C ARG A 118 -27.54 -0.49 15.15
N LEU A 119 -27.61 -1.11 13.97
CA LEU A 119 -28.46 -0.62 12.90
C LEU A 119 -29.92 -1.00 13.15
N ASP A 120 -30.84 -0.28 12.54
CA ASP A 120 -32.22 -0.72 12.43
C ASP A 120 -32.29 -1.99 11.58
N SER A 121 -32.68 -3.07 12.22
CA SER A 121 -32.73 -4.41 11.64
C SER A 121 -34.12 -4.79 11.12
N SER A 122 -35.13 -3.89 11.18
CA SER A 122 -36.51 -4.19 10.82
C SER A 122 -36.63 -4.70 9.37
N GLN A 123 -35.99 -4.05 8.43
CA GLN A 123 -35.95 -4.46 7.03
C GLN A 123 -35.18 -5.79 6.82
N LEU A 124 -34.05 -5.97 7.50
CA LEU A 124 -33.27 -7.22 7.41
C LEU A 124 -34.02 -8.41 8.01
N GLN A 125 -34.76 -8.18 9.11
CA GLN A 125 -35.64 -9.19 9.71
C GLN A 125 -36.78 -9.58 8.75
N ALA A 126 -37.41 -8.61 8.09
CA ALA A 126 -38.44 -8.87 7.10
C ALA A 126 -37.89 -9.68 5.90
N GLN A 127 -36.68 -9.34 5.41
CA GLN A 127 -36.00 -10.09 4.33
C GLN A 127 -35.70 -11.52 4.78
N LEU A 128 -35.16 -11.71 5.98
CA LEU A 128 -34.91 -13.03 6.55
C LEU A 128 -36.19 -13.85 6.65
N SER A 129 -37.27 -13.29 7.17
CA SER A 129 -38.57 -13.97 7.28
C SER A 129 -39.13 -14.35 5.91
N GLN A 130 -38.97 -13.51 4.90
CA GLN A 130 -39.34 -13.83 3.52
C GLN A 130 -38.49 -14.99 2.96
N ALA A 131 -37.17 -14.97 3.17
CA ALA A 131 -36.27 -16.02 2.73
C ALA A 131 -36.57 -17.35 3.44
N GLU A 132 -36.89 -17.33 4.75
CA GLU A 132 -37.31 -18.52 5.51
C GLU A 132 -38.61 -19.10 4.97
N ALA A 133 -39.61 -18.26 4.59
CA ALA A 133 -40.83 -18.74 3.96
C ALA A 133 -40.56 -19.38 2.59
N GLN A 134 -39.69 -18.79 1.78
CA GLN A 134 -39.26 -19.37 0.48
C GLN A 134 -38.53 -20.70 0.65
N LEU A 135 -37.69 -20.81 1.68
CA LEU A 135 -37.03 -22.08 2.03
C LEU A 135 -38.04 -23.14 2.43
N ALA A 136 -39.04 -22.81 3.25
CA ALA A 136 -40.09 -23.73 3.67
C ALA A 136 -40.92 -24.21 2.46
N GLU A 137 -41.24 -23.34 1.54
CA GLU A 137 -41.91 -23.70 0.27
C GLU A 137 -41.04 -24.64 -0.58
N ALA A 138 -39.78 -24.30 -0.81
CA ALA A 138 -38.86 -25.14 -1.58
C ALA A 138 -38.63 -26.51 -0.94
N GLN A 139 -38.55 -26.57 0.39
CA GLN A 139 -38.45 -27.84 1.13
C GLN A 139 -39.72 -28.70 0.97
N ALA A 140 -40.92 -28.08 1.04
CA ALA A 140 -42.17 -28.78 0.80
C ALA A 140 -42.25 -29.33 -0.62
N GLN A 141 -41.82 -28.56 -1.62
CA GLN A 141 -41.75 -29.01 -3.02
C GLN A 141 -40.75 -30.16 -3.21
N ALA A 142 -39.58 -30.08 -2.58
CA ALA A 142 -38.58 -31.17 -2.60
C ALA A 142 -39.11 -32.44 -1.94
N GLY A 143 -39.82 -32.30 -0.82
CA GLY A 143 -40.49 -33.43 -0.16
C GLY A 143 -41.56 -34.09 -1.02
N ALA A 144 -42.41 -33.30 -1.68
CA ALA A 144 -43.44 -33.79 -2.60
C ALA A 144 -42.81 -34.51 -3.82
N ALA A 145 -41.78 -33.94 -4.43
CA ALA A 145 -41.05 -34.53 -5.54
C ALA A 145 -40.35 -35.85 -5.13
N SER A 146 -39.75 -35.91 -3.95
CA SER A 146 -39.13 -37.12 -3.39
C SER A 146 -40.16 -38.23 -3.16
N ASN A 147 -41.33 -37.89 -2.58
CA ASN A 147 -42.43 -38.85 -2.39
C ASN A 147 -42.92 -39.38 -3.72
N ASN A 148 -43.09 -38.51 -4.74
CA ASN A 148 -43.47 -38.93 -6.10
C ASN A 148 -42.42 -39.89 -6.71
N ALA A 149 -41.14 -39.57 -6.61
CA ALA A 149 -40.05 -40.43 -7.09
C ALA A 149 -40.06 -41.81 -6.40
N THR A 150 -40.33 -41.84 -5.07
CA THR A 150 -40.48 -43.09 -4.30
C THR A 150 -41.68 -43.89 -4.77
N GLY A 151 -42.83 -43.23 -5.05
CA GLY A 151 -44.01 -43.84 -5.62
C GLY A 151 -43.75 -44.46 -6.99
N GLN A 152 -43.04 -43.75 -7.88
CA GLN A 152 -42.66 -44.28 -9.20
C GLN A 152 -41.66 -45.45 -9.08
N GLN A 153 -40.80 -45.46 -8.12
CA GLN A 153 -39.89 -46.60 -7.83
C GLN A 153 -40.69 -47.87 -7.43
N SER A 154 -41.75 -47.70 -6.65
CA SER A 154 -42.65 -48.78 -6.29
C SER A 154 -43.42 -49.29 -7.54
N ALA A 155 -43.83 -48.39 -8.44
CA ALA A 155 -44.47 -48.73 -9.71
C ALA A 155 -43.54 -49.55 -10.63
N ILE A 156 -42.23 -49.23 -10.67
CA ILE A 156 -41.23 -50.06 -11.37
C ILE A 156 -41.23 -51.48 -10.83
N THR A 157 -41.17 -51.65 -9.53
CA THR A 157 -41.12 -52.98 -8.90
C THR A 157 -42.37 -53.81 -9.29
N ALA A 158 -43.55 -53.19 -9.25
CA ALA A 158 -44.81 -53.86 -9.68
C ALA A 158 -44.80 -54.18 -11.16
N SER A 159 -44.35 -53.28 -12.03
CA SER A 159 -44.25 -53.50 -13.47
C SER A 159 -43.25 -54.60 -13.84
N GLN A 160 -42.12 -54.69 -13.14
CA GLN A 160 -41.13 -55.75 -13.28
C GLN A 160 -41.72 -57.12 -12.91
N ALA A 161 -42.44 -57.24 -11.80
CA ALA A 161 -43.08 -58.46 -11.39
C ALA A 161 -44.09 -58.94 -12.40
N THR A 162 -44.90 -58.01 -12.97
CA THR A 162 -45.84 -58.29 -14.04
C THR A 162 -45.14 -58.76 -15.32
N SER A 163 -44.05 -58.08 -15.72
CA SER A 163 -43.28 -58.48 -16.91
C SER A 163 -42.63 -59.84 -16.74
N GLN A 164 -42.12 -60.18 -15.57
CA GLN A 164 -41.59 -61.52 -15.28
C GLN A 164 -42.67 -62.62 -15.34
N ALA A 165 -43.83 -62.31 -14.77
CA ALA A 165 -44.94 -63.26 -14.81
C ALA A 165 -45.41 -63.55 -16.27
N GLN A 166 -45.49 -62.49 -17.09
CA GLN A 166 -45.86 -62.68 -18.52
C GLN A 166 -44.75 -63.39 -19.29
N ALA A 167 -43.47 -63.17 -18.98
CA ALA A 167 -42.36 -63.91 -19.59
C ALA A 167 -42.41 -65.39 -19.21
N ALA A 168 -42.74 -65.73 -17.94
CA ALA A 168 -42.93 -67.12 -17.52
C ALA A 168 -44.12 -67.78 -18.25
N ASN A 169 -45.24 -67.04 -18.40
CA ASN A 169 -46.43 -67.57 -19.17
C ASN A 169 -46.06 -67.81 -20.66
N ALA A 170 -45.29 -66.94 -21.27
CA ALA A 170 -44.80 -67.12 -22.63
C ALA A 170 -43.89 -68.36 -22.75
N GLN A 171 -43.03 -68.62 -21.81
CA GLN A 171 -42.19 -69.83 -21.76
C GLN A 171 -43.02 -71.08 -21.57
N ALA A 172 -44.05 -71.05 -20.73
CA ALA A 172 -44.96 -72.14 -20.52
C ALA A 172 -45.77 -72.46 -21.81
N ALA A 173 -46.22 -71.43 -22.53
CA ALA A 173 -46.88 -71.58 -23.79
C ALA A 173 -45.97 -72.22 -24.89
N VAL A 174 -44.70 -71.87 -24.92
CA VAL A 174 -43.69 -72.49 -25.81
C VAL A 174 -43.49 -73.97 -25.46
N ALA A 175 -43.44 -74.31 -24.15
CA ALA A 175 -43.38 -75.71 -23.74
C ALA A 175 -44.62 -76.51 -24.17
N GLY A 176 -45.78 -75.85 -24.19
CA GLY A 176 -47.01 -76.42 -24.75
C GLY A 176 -46.91 -76.83 -26.22
N ILE A 177 -46.16 -76.06 -27.05
CA ILE A 177 -45.88 -76.42 -28.45
C ILE A 177 -45.12 -77.77 -28.50
N ALA A 178 -44.12 -77.97 -27.68
CA ALA A 178 -43.34 -79.22 -27.62
C ALA A 178 -44.21 -80.40 -27.25
N THR A 179 -45.15 -80.23 -26.31
CA THR A 179 -46.13 -81.29 -25.95
C THR A 179 -47.07 -81.62 -27.09
N ALA A 180 -47.58 -80.58 -27.75
CA ALA A 180 -48.47 -80.79 -28.95
C ALA A 180 -47.70 -81.46 -30.09
N GLN A 181 -46.43 -81.12 -30.33
CA GLN A 181 -45.57 -81.78 -31.34
C GLN A 181 -45.29 -83.23 -31.01
N ALA A 182 -45.10 -83.59 -29.71
CA ALA A 182 -44.96 -84.98 -29.29
C ALA A 182 -46.24 -85.78 -29.55
N ASN A 183 -47.43 -85.15 -29.39
CA ASN A 183 -48.71 -85.79 -29.72
C ASN A 183 -48.87 -86.01 -31.24
N VAL A 184 -48.38 -85.08 -32.07
CA VAL A 184 -48.37 -85.31 -33.54
C VAL A 184 -47.44 -86.47 -33.85
N ALA A 185 -46.27 -86.56 -33.32
CA ALA A 185 -45.36 -87.69 -33.55
C ALA A 185 -45.99 -89.03 -33.15
N LYS A 186 -46.68 -89.09 -32.00
CA LYS A 186 -47.43 -90.28 -31.53
C LYS A 186 -48.56 -90.66 -32.51
N ALA A 187 -49.35 -89.65 -32.96
CA ALA A 187 -50.43 -89.90 -33.91
C ALA A 187 -49.88 -90.35 -35.27
N GLN A 188 -48.77 -89.76 -35.72
CA GLN A 188 -48.09 -90.12 -36.97
C GLN A 188 -47.57 -91.54 -36.93
N SER A 189 -46.93 -91.98 -35.79
CA SER A 189 -46.52 -93.38 -35.66
C SER A 189 -47.72 -94.38 -35.68
N ALA A 190 -48.86 -93.99 -35.11
CA ALA A 190 -50.05 -94.78 -35.14
C ALA A 190 -50.62 -94.85 -36.59
N TYR A 191 -50.61 -93.75 -37.31
CA TYR A 191 -51.02 -93.72 -38.73
C TYR A 191 -50.10 -94.57 -39.60
N GLU A 192 -48.80 -94.51 -39.47
CA GLU A 192 -47.83 -95.34 -40.20
C GLU A 192 -48.05 -96.85 -39.93
N LEU A 193 -48.29 -97.19 -38.65
CA LEU A 193 -48.63 -98.58 -38.28
C LEU A 193 -49.97 -99.05 -38.95
N ALA A 194 -51.00 -98.18 -38.87
CA ALA A 194 -52.30 -98.51 -39.50
C ALA A 194 -52.14 -98.61 -41.03
N GLN A 195 -51.38 -97.71 -41.68
CA GLN A 195 -51.06 -97.75 -43.10
C GLN A 195 -50.35 -99.05 -43.51
N ALA A 196 -49.32 -99.47 -42.70
CA ALA A 196 -48.60 -100.71 -42.94
C ALA A 196 -49.52 -101.95 -42.78
N THR A 197 -50.46 -101.90 -41.83
CA THR A 197 -51.44 -102.95 -41.59
C THR A 197 -52.39 -103.09 -42.81
N VAL A 198 -52.99 -101.94 -43.26
CA VAL A 198 -53.88 -101.96 -44.44
C VAL A 198 -53.14 -102.40 -45.67
N ASN A 199 -51.89 -102.03 -45.93
CA ASN A 199 -51.08 -102.49 -47.09
C ASN A 199 -50.84 -103.98 -47.01
N ARG A 200 -50.50 -104.55 -45.87
CA ARG A 200 -50.35 -105.99 -45.64
C ARG A 200 -51.69 -106.75 -45.88
N ASP A 201 -52.77 -106.24 -45.27
CA ASP A 201 -54.07 -106.91 -45.32
C ASP A 201 -54.67 -106.81 -46.70
N ASN A 202 -54.49 -105.72 -47.48
CA ASN A 202 -54.87 -105.68 -48.93
C ASN A 202 -54.12 -106.76 -49.72
N SER A 203 -52.85 -107.05 -49.40
CA SER A 203 -52.12 -108.15 -50.05
C SER A 203 -52.68 -109.55 -49.65
N LEU A 204 -53.00 -109.70 -48.36
CA LEU A 204 -53.60 -110.95 -47.86
C LEU A 204 -55.03 -111.15 -48.38
N LEU A 205 -55.82 -110.09 -48.54
CA LEU A 205 -57.15 -110.12 -49.12
C LEU A 205 -57.12 -110.58 -50.60
N SER A 206 -56.17 -110.02 -51.41
CA SER A 206 -55.93 -110.36 -52.77
C SER A 206 -55.57 -111.84 -52.94
N GLN A 207 -55.01 -112.50 -51.95
CA GLN A 207 -54.60 -113.87 -51.83
C GLN A 207 -55.73 -114.80 -51.23
N GLY A 208 -56.83 -114.14 -50.75
CA GLY A 208 -57.94 -114.85 -50.16
C GLY A 208 -57.76 -115.32 -48.73
N TYR A 209 -56.78 -114.87 -47.99
CA TYR A 209 -56.42 -115.26 -46.60
C TYR A 209 -57.22 -114.54 -45.50
N ILE A 210 -57.83 -113.40 -45.82
CA ILE A 210 -58.69 -112.68 -44.89
C ILE A 210 -60.05 -112.32 -45.49
N ALA A 211 -61.00 -111.99 -44.62
CA ALA A 211 -62.36 -111.59 -45.05
C ALA A 211 -62.35 -110.05 -45.44
N GLN A 212 -63.21 -109.68 -46.39
CA GLN A 212 -63.38 -108.27 -46.79
C GLN A 212 -63.76 -107.40 -45.63
N SER A 213 -64.54 -107.82 -44.68
CA SER A 213 -64.93 -107.08 -43.47
C SER A 213 -63.72 -106.69 -42.57
N GLN A 214 -62.69 -107.56 -42.54
CA GLN A 214 -61.45 -107.26 -41.79
C GLN A 214 -60.67 -106.11 -42.51
N ALA A 215 -60.49 -106.19 -43.84
CA ALA A 215 -59.82 -105.12 -44.58
C ALA A 215 -60.57 -103.77 -44.51
N ASP A 216 -61.91 -103.82 -44.51
CA ASP A 216 -62.73 -102.60 -44.34
C ASP A 216 -62.65 -102.02 -42.93
N ALA A 217 -62.52 -102.90 -41.90
CA ALA A 217 -62.26 -102.44 -40.51
C ALA A 217 -60.88 -101.73 -40.36
N ASP A 218 -59.84 -102.32 -40.96
CA ASP A 218 -58.48 -101.73 -40.89
C ASP A 218 -58.39 -100.46 -41.76
N LYS A 219 -59.14 -100.39 -42.85
CA LYS A 219 -59.25 -99.13 -43.62
C LYS A 219 -59.97 -98.03 -42.79
N SER A 220 -61.01 -98.40 -42.06
CA SER A 220 -61.66 -97.46 -41.11
C SER A 220 -60.73 -97.02 -39.99
N ASN A 221 -59.90 -97.93 -39.45
CA ASN A 221 -58.87 -97.62 -38.50
C ASN A 221 -57.84 -96.65 -39.06
N LEU A 222 -57.40 -96.85 -40.34
CA LEU A 222 -56.50 -95.92 -41.03
C LEU A 222 -57.12 -94.53 -41.17
N ILE A 223 -58.40 -94.44 -41.60
CA ILE A 223 -59.10 -93.13 -41.68
C ILE A 223 -59.16 -92.47 -40.28
N GLY A 224 -59.44 -93.27 -39.24
CA GLY A 224 -59.41 -92.80 -37.84
C GLY A 224 -58.03 -92.26 -37.42
N ALA A 225 -56.97 -93.02 -37.75
CA ALA A 225 -55.61 -92.60 -37.50
C ALA A 225 -55.19 -91.32 -38.27
N GLN A 226 -55.61 -91.20 -39.53
CA GLN A 226 -55.40 -90.01 -40.33
C GLN A 226 -56.11 -88.79 -39.75
N SER A 227 -57.33 -88.95 -39.29
CA SER A 227 -58.09 -87.88 -38.60
C SER A 227 -57.40 -87.48 -37.27
N ALA A 228 -56.80 -88.46 -36.54
CA ALA A 228 -56.04 -88.21 -35.36
C ALA A 228 -54.75 -87.33 -35.63
N VAL A 229 -54.06 -87.62 -36.75
CA VAL A 229 -52.91 -86.77 -37.18
C VAL A 229 -53.37 -85.35 -37.50
N GLN A 230 -54.46 -85.17 -38.23
CA GLN A 230 -55.02 -83.87 -38.57
C GLN A 230 -55.41 -83.08 -37.30
N SER A 231 -56.07 -83.73 -36.34
CA SER A 231 -56.47 -83.13 -35.08
C SER A 231 -55.25 -82.73 -34.23
N ALA A 232 -54.21 -83.58 -34.21
CA ALA A 232 -52.95 -83.27 -33.51
C ALA A 232 -52.20 -82.12 -34.18
N GLN A 233 -52.20 -82.04 -35.51
CA GLN A 233 -51.64 -80.91 -36.27
C GLN A 233 -52.38 -79.59 -35.98
N ALA A 234 -53.73 -79.66 -35.93
CA ALA A 234 -54.53 -78.50 -35.52
C ALA A 234 -54.21 -78.04 -34.09
N ALA A 235 -53.96 -78.96 -33.15
CA ALA A 235 -53.54 -78.65 -31.78
C ALA A 235 -52.17 -77.96 -31.74
N VAL A 236 -51.20 -78.33 -32.60
CA VAL A 236 -49.94 -77.63 -32.76
C VAL A 236 -50.14 -76.20 -33.27
N ALA A 237 -51.02 -76.04 -34.31
CA ALA A 237 -51.34 -74.72 -34.81
C ALA A 237 -51.97 -73.83 -33.72
N GLN A 238 -52.88 -74.39 -32.94
CA GLN A 238 -53.48 -73.71 -31.79
C GLN A 238 -52.42 -73.34 -30.71
N ALA A 239 -51.52 -74.28 -30.33
CA ALA A 239 -50.45 -74.04 -29.36
C ALA A 239 -49.48 -72.96 -29.84
N ARG A 240 -49.14 -72.92 -31.14
CA ARG A 240 -48.30 -71.83 -31.73
C ARG A 240 -49.02 -70.51 -31.68
N ALA A 241 -50.29 -70.44 -31.99
CA ALA A 241 -51.07 -69.20 -31.90
C ALA A 241 -51.13 -68.70 -30.44
N GLN A 242 -51.32 -69.62 -29.50
CA GLN A 242 -51.29 -69.30 -28.05
C GLN A 242 -49.91 -68.80 -27.59
N ALA A 243 -48.84 -69.44 -28.06
CA ALA A 243 -47.46 -69.01 -27.72
C ALA A 243 -47.15 -67.66 -28.36
N ALA A 244 -47.55 -67.38 -29.57
CA ALA A 244 -47.40 -66.07 -30.22
C ALA A 244 -48.16 -64.96 -29.45
N ALA A 245 -49.41 -65.26 -29.04
CA ALA A 245 -50.17 -64.32 -28.21
C ALA A 245 -49.50 -64.03 -26.87
N SER A 246 -49.00 -65.08 -26.18
CA SER A 246 -48.30 -64.93 -24.94
C SER A 246 -46.96 -64.20 -25.10
N ALA A 247 -46.24 -64.41 -26.22
CA ALA A 247 -45.00 -63.68 -26.52
C ALA A 247 -45.28 -62.18 -26.78
N ASN A 248 -46.30 -61.83 -27.52
CA ASN A 248 -46.73 -60.46 -27.74
C ASN A 248 -47.14 -59.78 -26.43
N GLN A 249 -47.87 -60.51 -25.57
CA GLN A 249 -48.24 -60.01 -24.24
C GLN A 249 -46.99 -59.76 -23.34
N SER A 250 -46.04 -60.68 -23.39
CA SER A 250 -44.76 -60.51 -22.67
C SER A 250 -43.98 -59.32 -23.20
N GLN A 251 -43.89 -59.13 -24.51
CA GLN A 251 -43.24 -57.99 -25.15
C GLN A 251 -43.94 -56.68 -24.79
N ALA A 252 -45.26 -56.63 -24.79
CA ALA A 252 -46.00 -55.43 -24.36
C ALA A 252 -45.73 -55.09 -22.87
N SER A 253 -45.71 -56.13 -22.02
CA SER A 253 -45.37 -55.91 -20.57
C SER A 253 -43.93 -55.45 -20.34
N ALA A 254 -42.98 -55.94 -21.17
CA ALA A 254 -41.59 -55.46 -21.13
C ALA A 254 -41.48 -53.99 -21.59
N ALA A 255 -42.22 -53.61 -22.66
CA ALA A 255 -42.26 -52.20 -23.07
C ALA A 255 -42.89 -51.31 -22.01
N GLN A 256 -43.94 -51.74 -21.34
CA GLN A 256 -44.55 -51.03 -20.19
C GLN A 256 -43.58 -50.87 -19.03
N SER A 257 -42.79 -51.92 -18.76
CA SER A 257 -41.73 -51.83 -17.71
C SER A 257 -40.65 -50.77 -18.07
N THR A 258 -40.22 -50.76 -19.33
CA THR A 258 -39.27 -49.75 -19.83
C THR A 258 -39.84 -48.33 -19.71
N GLN A 259 -41.12 -48.13 -20.03
CA GLN A 259 -41.82 -46.85 -19.86
C GLN A 259 -41.84 -46.43 -18.37
N SER A 260 -42.07 -47.37 -17.44
CA SER A 260 -42.05 -47.10 -16.00
C SER A 260 -40.67 -46.65 -15.53
N TYR A 261 -39.59 -47.24 -16.06
CA TYR A 261 -38.22 -46.81 -15.77
C TYR A 261 -37.97 -45.36 -16.23
N SER A 262 -38.34 -45.00 -17.45
CA SER A 262 -38.13 -43.63 -17.94
C SER A 262 -38.94 -42.60 -17.16
N THR A 263 -40.17 -42.95 -16.77
CA THR A 263 -41.00 -42.07 -15.91
C THR A 263 -40.39 -41.90 -14.54
N ALA A 264 -39.86 -42.96 -13.93
CA ALA A 264 -39.23 -42.90 -12.63
C ALA A 264 -37.91 -42.10 -12.69
N ALA A 265 -37.09 -42.25 -13.74
CA ALA A 265 -35.89 -41.44 -13.96
C ALA A 265 -36.25 -39.96 -14.03
N GLY A 266 -37.25 -39.56 -14.79
CA GLY A 266 -37.73 -38.17 -14.85
C GLY A 266 -38.24 -37.65 -13.50
N SER A 267 -38.86 -38.54 -12.67
CA SER A 267 -39.28 -38.17 -11.31
C SER A 267 -38.11 -38.01 -10.37
N GLN A 268 -37.04 -38.81 -10.50
CA GLN A 268 -35.79 -38.65 -9.74
C GLN A 268 -35.08 -37.36 -10.12
N ASP A 269 -34.99 -37.03 -11.42
CA ASP A 269 -34.39 -35.77 -11.86
C ASP A 269 -35.18 -34.57 -11.33
N SER A 270 -36.51 -34.66 -11.34
CA SER A 270 -37.37 -33.61 -10.74
C SER A 270 -37.17 -33.48 -9.23
N ALA A 271 -36.97 -34.58 -8.50
CA ALA A 271 -36.67 -34.58 -7.06
C ALA A 271 -35.29 -33.96 -6.78
N ALA A 272 -34.27 -34.31 -7.60
CA ALA A 272 -32.95 -33.73 -7.50
C ALA A 272 -32.97 -32.21 -7.78
N ALA A 273 -33.69 -31.75 -8.80
CA ALA A 273 -33.86 -30.33 -9.09
C ALA A 273 -34.56 -29.58 -7.96
N ALA A 274 -35.63 -30.15 -7.39
CA ALA A 274 -36.34 -29.56 -6.26
C ALA A 274 -35.45 -29.51 -4.99
N ALA A 275 -34.63 -30.53 -4.73
CA ALA A 275 -33.66 -30.54 -3.62
C ALA A 275 -32.59 -29.47 -3.82
N ALA A 276 -32.06 -29.27 -5.04
CA ALA A 276 -31.12 -28.20 -5.37
C ALA A 276 -31.74 -26.80 -5.16
N ALA A 277 -33.01 -26.62 -5.53
CA ALA A 277 -33.75 -25.37 -5.28
C ALA A 277 -33.87 -25.08 -3.75
N ALA A 278 -34.15 -26.10 -2.95
CA ALA A 278 -34.21 -25.97 -1.48
C ALA A 278 -32.84 -25.63 -0.89
N GLN A 279 -31.74 -26.19 -1.43
CA GLN A 279 -30.38 -25.79 -1.03
C GLN A 279 -30.06 -24.34 -1.38
N ALA A 280 -30.47 -23.87 -2.58
CA ALA A 280 -30.30 -22.47 -2.99
C ALA A 280 -31.08 -21.53 -2.09
N ALA A 281 -32.33 -21.85 -1.77
CA ALA A 281 -33.12 -21.07 -0.78
C ALA A 281 -32.49 -21.05 0.60
N ASN A 282 -31.92 -22.16 1.06
CA ASN A 282 -31.19 -22.21 2.34
C ASN A 282 -29.96 -21.30 2.33
N ALA A 283 -29.20 -21.22 1.22
CA ALA A 283 -28.07 -20.31 1.08
C ALA A 283 -28.48 -18.83 1.19
N ILE A 284 -29.67 -18.47 0.66
CA ILE A 284 -30.23 -17.11 0.82
C ILE A 284 -30.55 -16.82 2.29
N VAL A 285 -31.18 -17.76 3.00
CA VAL A 285 -31.45 -17.62 4.45
C VAL A 285 -30.17 -17.41 5.22
N GLN A 286 -29.11 -18.20 4.95
CA GLN A 286 -27.81 -18.02 5.60
C GLN A 286 -27.19 -16.64 5.32
N GLN A 287 -27.30 -16.15 4.07
CA GLN A 287 -26.83 -14.81 3.71
C GLN A 287 -27.58 -13.73 4.49
N ASP A 288 -28.90 -13.82 4.58
CA ASP A 288 -29.72 -12.83 5.30
C ASP A 288 -29.49 -12.89 6.82
N GLN A 289 -29.26 -14.08 7.38
CA GLN A 289 -28.82 -14.25 8.76
C GLN A 289 -27.47 -13.56 9.04
N LEU A 290 -26.50 -13.69 8.13
CA LEU A 290 -25.23 -13.00 8.23
C LEU A 290 -25.40 -11.48 8.13
N ASN A 291 -26.26 -11.00 7.24
CA ASN A 291 -26.57 -9.57 7.11
C ASN A 291 -27.22 -9.03 8.41
N LEU A 292 -28.12 -9.80 9.01
CA LEU A 292 -28.71 -9.48 10.29
C LEU A 292 -27.68 -9.47 11.43
N GLN A 293 -26.76 -10.43 11.48
CA GLN A 293 -25.67 -10.42 12.46
C GLN A 293 -24.76 -9.20 12.29
N ARG A 294 -24.44 -8.82 11.03
CA ARG A 294 -23.63 -7.64 10.69
C ARG A 294 -24.32 -6.31 10.97
N SER A 295 -25.63 -6.31 11.23
CA SER A 295 -26.33 -5.11 11.70
C SER A 295 -25.94 -4.70 13.12
N VAL A 296 -25.31 -5.59 13.89
CA VAL A 296 -24.75 -5.32 15.21
C VAL A 296 -23.26 -5.05 15.05
N ILE A 297 -22.84 -3.81 15.25
CA ILE A 297 -21.46 -3.37 15.11
C ILE A 297 -20.74 -3.64 16.43
N THR A 298 -19.71 -4.46 16.39
CA THR A 298 -18.93 -4.86 17.57
C THR A 298 -17.48 -4.47 17.46
N SER A 299 -16.79 -4.31 18.58
CA SER A 299 -15.34 -4.07 18.60
C SER A 299 -14.58 -5.35 18.24
N PRO A 300 -13.66 -5.32 17.28
CA PRO A 300 -12.79 -6.45 16.95
C PRO A 300 -11.65 -6.64 17.96
N VAL A 301 -11.36 -5.63 18.80
CA VAL A 301 -10.21 -5.57 19.71
C VAL A 301 -10.59 -4.95 21.05
N ASP A 302 -9.77 -5.18 22.07
CA ASP A 302 -9.82 -4.44 23.32
C ASP A 302 -9.14 -3.09 23.13
N GLY A 303 -9.71 -2.01 23.69
CA GLY A 303 -9.13 -0.68 23.52
C GLY A 303 -9.99 0.46 24.03
N THR A 304 -9.65 1.68 23.61
CA THR A 304 -10.37 2.91 23.92
C THR A 304 -10.85 3.57 22.64
N VAL A 305 -12.10 3.97 22.58
CA VAL A 305 -12.68 4.71 21.45
C VAL A 305 -12.07 6.11 21.39
N ILE A 306 -11.35 6.41 20.32
CA ILE A 306 -10.72 7.72 20.10
C ILE A 306 -11.54 8.64 19.19
N ALA A 307 -12.33 8.05 18.28
CA ALA A 307 -13.25 8.81 17.43
C ALA A 307 -14.56 8.05 17.26
N ARG A 308 -15.66 8.81 17.16
CA ARG A 308 -17.01 8.35 16.89
C ARG A 308 -17.61 9.24 15.80
N ASP A 309 -17.62 8.73 14.59
CA ASP A 309 -18.05 9.46 13.40
C ASP A 309 -19.47 9.03 12.97
N VAL A 310 -20.30 8.71 13.95
CA VAL A 310 -21.66 8.23 13.73
C VAL A 310 -22.61 8.68 14.83
N SER A 311 -23.85 9.00 14.45
CA SER A 311 -24.92 9.45 15.36
C SER A 311 -26.18 8.58 15.23
N VAL A 312 -26.99 8.56 16.30
CA VAL A 312 -28.31 7.88 16.27
C VAL A 312 -29.19 8.57 15.24
N GLY A 313 -29.85 7.80 14.37
CA GLY A 313 -30.69 8.29 13.28
C GLY A 313 -29.92 8.55 11.98
N GLU A 314 -28.60 8.42 11.97
CA GLU A 314 -27.79 8.60 10.79
C GLU A 314 -27.86 7.37 9.88
N THR A 315 -27.97 7.60 8.57
CA THR A 315 -27.99 6.54 7.57
C THR A 315 -26.59 6.31 7.02
N VAL A 316 -26.12 5.07 7.13
CA VAL A 316 -24.81 4.65 6.63
C VAL A 316 -24.98 3.75 5.40
N ALA A 317 -24.21 4.03 4.35
CA ALA A 317 -24.23 3.28 3.10
C ALA A 317 -22.90 2.54 2.92
N ALA A 318 -22.92 1.21 3.06
CA ALA A 318 -21.74 0.36 2.91
C ALA A 318 -21.44 0.02 1.44
N SER A 319 -22.34 0.31 0.51
CA SER A 319 -22.24 -0.11 -0.90
C SER A 319 -21.25 0.69 -1.75
N LEU A 320 -20.95 1.96 -1.38
CA LEU A 320 -20.06 2.85 -2.12
C LEU A 320 -18.68 2.96 -1.48
N SER A 321 -18.64 3.03 -0.17
CA SER A 321 -17.42 3.01 0.65
C SER A 321 -17.81 2.57 2.05
N SER A 322 -17.01 1.71 2.69
CA SER A 322 -17.26 1.37 4.10
C SER A 322 -16.86 2.56 4.97
N PRO A 323 -17.80 3.38 5.46
CA PRO A 323 -17.45 4.52 6.31
C PRO A 323 -16.88 4.02 7.64
N THR A 324 -15.86 4.71 8.15
CA THR A 324 -15.39 4.49 9.52
C THR A 324 -16.40 5.08 10.48
N LEU A 325 -16.94 4.26 11.37
CA LEU A 325 -17.92 4.68 12.40
C LEU A 325 -17.24 4.94 13.74
N PHE A 326 -16.28 4.09 14.08
CA PHE A 326 -15.49 4.20 15.31
C PHE A 326 -14.01 3.98 14.99
N SER A 327 -13.16 4.72 15.68
CA SER A 327 -11.71 4.48 15.69
C SER A 327 -11.30 4.08 17.10
N ILE A 328 -10.67 2.93 17.25
CA ILE A 328 -10.34 2.31 18.54
C ILE A 328 -8.82 2.17 18.63
N ALA A 329 -8.23 2.81 19.64
CA ALA A 329 -6.83 2.64 20.01
C ALA A 329 -6.69 1.45 20.96
N GLN A 330 -5.84 0.48 20.61
CA GLN A 330 -5.62 -0.70 21.46
C GLN A 330 -4.89 -0.36 22.77
N ASN A 331 -3.91 0.52 22.69
CA ASN A 331 -3.09 0.89 23.86
C ASN A 331 -2.64 2.35 23.77
N LEU A 332 -3.13 3.17 24.69
CA LEU A 332 -2.74 4.58 24.80
C LEU A 332 -1.48 4.79 25.67
N ASN A 333 -0.96 3.75 26.31
CA ASN A 333 0.30 3.83 27.06
C ASN A 333 1.53 3.73 26.14
N LYS A 334 1.36 3.22 24.92
CA LYS A 334 2.39 3.16 23.88
C LYS A 334 1.91 3.97 22.70
N MET A 335 2.62 5.05 22.46
CA MET A 335 2.31 5.99 21.38
C MET A 335 3.42 5.97 20.34
N GLU A 336 3.12 6.44 19.17
CA GLU A 336 4.10 6.78 18.14
C GLU A 336 3.98 8.26 17.79
N VAL A 337 5.11 8.84 17.43
CA VAL A 337 5.15 10.19 16.88
C VAL A 337 5.61 10.07 15.44
N ASP A 338 4.75 10.47 14.53
CA ASP A 338 5.02 10.54 13.10
C ASP A 338 5.67 11.89 12.80
N ILE A 339 7.00 11.89 12.68
CA ILE A 339 7.81 13.10 12.49
C ILE A 339 8.06 13.29 11.00
N ALA A 340 7.70 14.46 10.46
CA ALA A 340 7.93 14.81 9.05
C ALA A 340 9.30 15.44 8.88
N VAL A 341 10.28 14.66 8.40
CA VAL A 341 11.66 15.12 8.18
C VAL A 341 11.85 15.44 6.69
N GLY A 342 12.48 16.59 6.40
CA GLY A 342 12.76 17.01 5.02
C GLY A 342 13.76 16.11 4.31
N GLU A 343 13.68 16.06 2.98
CA GLU A 343 14.56 15.28 2.11
C GLU A 343 16.06 15.54 2.34
N PRO A 344 16.54 16.79 2.57
CA PRO A 344 17.97 17.05 2.81
C PRO A 344 18.53 16.38 4.07
N ASP A 345 17.66 16.13 5.07
CA ASP A 345 18.07 15.69 6.41
C ASP A 345 17.84 14.19 6.64
N ILE A 346 16.92 13.57 5.88
CA ILE A 346 16.51 12.18 6.12
C ILE A 346 17.66 11.17 5.98
N GLY A 347 18.63 11.44 5.10
CA GLY A 347 19.80 10.58 4.91
C GLY A 347 20.66 10.39 6.15
N ASN A 348 20.52 11.28 7.15
CA ASN A 348 21.27 11.23 8.41
C ASN A 348 20.50 10.50 9.52
N VAL A 349 19.17 10.30 9.40
CA VAL A 349 18.32 9.67 10.42
C VAL A 349 18.37 8.15 10.27
N LYS A 350 18.56 7.46 11.39
CA LYS A 350 18.65 6.00 11.45
C LYS A 350 17.74 5.43 12.52
N PRO A 351 17.22 4.21 12.31
CA PRO A 351 16.58 3.46 13.39
C PRO A 351 17.51 3.35 14.61
N GLY A 352 16.95 3.60 15.80
CA GLY A 352 17.69 3.64 17.06
C GLY A 352 18.14 5.03 17.50
N ASP A 353 18.03 6.06 16.66
CA ASP A 353 18.36 7.44 17.05
C ASP A 353 17.41 7.92 18.15
N ARG A 354 17.96 8.68 19.09
CA ARG A 354 17.18 9.25 20.19
C ARG A 354 16.45 10.50 19.72
N VAL A 355 15.20 10.60 20.09
CA VAL A 355 14.35 11.75 19.79
C VAL A 355 13.89 12.37 21.10
N ASN A 356 14.09 13.66 21.24
CA ASN A 356 13.50 14.46 22.29
C ASN A 356 12.42 15.32 21.67
N PHE A 357 11.23 15.34 22.22
CA PHE A 357 10.17 16.19 21.69
C PHE A 357 9.36 16.84 22.82
N SER A 358 8.75 17.94 22.51
CA SER A 358 7.77 18.62 23.34
C SER A 358 6.45 18.72 22.58
N VAL A 359 5.34 18.69 23.30
CA VAL A 359 4.01 18.93 22.72
C VAL A 359 3.52 20.31 23.17
N LEU A 360 2.74 20.98 22.31
CA LEU A 360 2.27 22.33 22.63
C LEU A 360 1.46 22.40 23.93
N ALA A 361 0.77 21.30 24.28
CA ALA A 361 0.01 21.22 25.51
C ALA A 361 0.88 21.20 26.78
N TYR A 362 2.16 20.76 26.67
CA TYR A 362 3.11 20.69 27.79
C TYR A 362 4.49 21.24 27.37
N PRO A 363 4.62 22.57 27.18
CA PRO A 363 5.82 23.19 26.61
C PRO A 363 7.07 23.03 27.50
N ASN A 364 6.89 22.88 28.80
CA ASN A 364 7.98 22.71 29.78
C ASN A 364 8.32 21.25 30.07
N GLN A 365 7.69 20.30 29.38
CA GLN A 365 7.95 18.87 29.56
C GLN A 365 8.53 18.28 28.27
N THR A 366 9.71 17.69 28.39
CA THR A 366 10.36 16.96 27.30
C THR A 366 10.03 15.48 27.41
N PHE A 367 9.56 14.92 26.33
CA PHE A 367 9.34 13.48 26.17
C PHE A 367 10.49 12.88 25.37
N ASN A 368 10.85 11.64 25.70
CA ASN A 368 11.93 10.92 25.05
C ASN A 368 11.34 9.76 24.25
N GLY A 369 11.87 9.58 23.07
CA GLY A 369 11.51 8.46 22.20
C GLY A 369 12.72 7.93 21.44
N THR A 370 12.51 6.85 20.72
CA THR A 370 13.52 6.27 19.84
C THR A 370 12.92 6.06 18.45
N VAL A 371 13.70 6.37 17.41
CA VAL A 371 13.32 6.09 16.02
C VAL A 371 13.19 4.59 15.85
N SER A 372 12.00 4.14 15.50
CA SER A 372 11.72 2.74 15.19
C SER A 372 12.03 2.44 13.73
N GLN A 373 11.53 3.29 12.84
CA GLN A 373 11.74 3.14 11.40
C GLN A 373 11.61 4.47 10.68
N VAL A 374 12.19 4.54 9.52
CA VAL A 374 12.01 5.61 8.54
C VAL A 374 11.16 5.04 7.40
N ARG A 375 10.03 5.67 7.09
CA ARG A 375 9.20 5.26 5.94
C ARG A 375 9.88 5.69 4.65
N GLU A 376 10.07 4.75 3.72
CA GLU A 376 10.73 5.02 2.44
C GLU A 376 9.84 5.78 1.45
N ALA A 377 8.51 5.70 1.62
CA ALA A 377 7.57 6.42 0.79
C ALA A 377 7.51 7.90 1.22
N PRO A 378 7.84 8.85 0.33
CA PRO A 378 7.75 10.27 0.64
C PRO A 378 6.30 10.75 0.65
N THR A 379 6.05 11.78 1.45
CA THR A 379 4.81 12.56 1.41
C THR A 379 5.12 13.93 0.85
N THR A 380 4.42 14.33 -0.22
CA THR A 380 4.59 15.66 -0.83
C THR A 380 3.40 16.53 -0.47
N VAL A 381 3.65 17.60 0.26
CA VAL A 381 2.64 18.61 0.61
C VAL A 381 3.16 19.96 0.16
N ASN A 382 2.37 20.69 -0.62
CA ASN A 382 2.75 22.02 -1.16
C ASN A 382 4.13 22.04 -1.84
N ASN A 383 4.44 21.03 -2.65
CA ASN A 383 5.73 20.83 -3.33
C ASN A 383 6.94 20.64 -2.38
N VAL A 384 6.72 20.39 -1.10
CA VAL A 384 7.78 20.02 -0.15
C VAL A 384 7.75 18.51 0.06
N VAL A 385 8.87 17.87 -0.23
CA VAL A 385 9.05 16.42 -0.03
C VAL A 385 9.53 16.18 1.39
N THR A 386 8.77 15.37 2.13
CA THR A 386 9.11 14.94 3.49
C THR A 386 9.00 13.44 3.63
N TYR A 387 9.76 12.87 4.54
CA TYR A 387 9.73 11.46 4.90
C TYR A 387 9.24 11.32 6.33
N THR A 388 8.37 10.34 6.55
CA THR A 388 7.83 10.09 7.90
C THR A 388 8.80 9.22 8.70
N VAL A 389 9.25 9.74 9.82
CA VAL A 389 10.07 9.02 10.81
C VAL A 389 9.18 8.63 11.99
N ILE A 390 9.01 7.32 12.18
CA ILE A 390 8.21 6.78 13.28
C ILE A 390 9.07 6.67 14.53
N THR A 391 8.65 7.34 15.58
CA THR A 391 9.32 7.35 16.87
C THR A 391 8.41 6.75 17.93
N LEU A 392 8.86 5.68 18.58
CA LEU A 392 8.13 5.04 19.67
C LEU A 392 8.34 5.78 20.98
N VAL A 393 7.26 5.96 21.71
CA VAL A 393 7.21 6.72 22.96
C VAL A 393 6.33 6.04 23.97
N ASP A 394 6.80 5.93 25.20
CA ASP A 394 5.99 5.48 26.33
C ASP A 394 5.21 6.66 26.92
N ASN A 395 3.92 6.42 27.19
CA ASN A 395 2.98 7.40 27.76
C ASN A 395 2.39 6.94 29.10
N PRO A 396 3.21 6.70 30.14
CA PRO A 396 2.78 6.12 31.44
C PRO A 396 1.94 7.11 32.23
N GLY A 397 1.19 7.88 31.83
CA GLY A 397 0.32 8.83 32.55
C GLY A 397 -0.78 9.39 31.67
N GLY A 398 -0.90 8.88 30.44
CA GLY A 398 -1.95 9.30 29.51
C GLY A 398 -1.89 10.79 29.12
N LYS A 399 -0.71 11.44 29.28
CA LYS A 399 -0.57 12.87 28.97
C LYS A 399 -0.54 13.16 27.48
N LEU A 400 0.01 12.22 26.69
CA LEU A 400 0.02 12.30 25.24
C LEU A 400 -1.32 11.80 24.72
N LEU A 401 -2.03 12.65 24.02
CA LEU A 401 -3.30 12.32 23.38
C LEU A 401 -3.13 12.21 21.86
N PRO A 402 -3.88 11.33 21.20
CA PRO A 402 -3.90 11.24 19.75
C PRO A 402 -4.18 12.60 19.08
N GLY A 403 -3.48 12.90 18.01
CA GLY A 403 -3.62 14.17 17.27
C GLY A 403 -2.83 15.35 17.82
N MET A 404 -2.11 15.22 18.95
CA MET A 404 -1.25 16.31 19.44
C MET A 404 -0.09 16.58 18.49
N THR A 405 0.21 17.87 18.27
CA THR A 405 1.38 18.29 17.52
C THR A 405 2.61 18.25 18.42
N ALA A 406 3.66 17.60 17.94
CA ALA A 406 4.95 17.46 18.60
C ALA A 406 6.03 18.23 17.83
N ASN A 407 6.87 18.98 18.56
CA ASN A 407 8.10 19.53 18.03
C ASN A 407 9.25 18.63 18.45
N ALA A 408 9.78 17.89 17.49
CA ALA A 408 10.79 16.87 17.72
C ALA A 408 12.19 17.33 17.34
N THR A 409 13.17 16.91 18.14
CA THR A 409 14.59 17.07 17.89
C THR A 409 15.22 15.69 17.86
N VAL A 410 15.61 15.25 16.67
CA VAL A 410 16.26 13.95 16.42
C VAL A 410 17.77 14.12 16.58
N ASN A 411 18.39 13.32 17.43
CA ASN A 411 19.85 13.32 17.63
C ASN A 411 20.47 12.28 16.70
N VAL A 412 20.98 12.72 15.54
CA VAL A 412 21.50 11.84 14.49
C VAL A 412 22.97 11.45 14.66
N LYS A 413 23.75 12.30 15.28
CA LYS A 413 25.17 12.03 15.55
C LYS A 413 25.65 12.79 16.78
N THR A 414 26.32 12.09 17.68
CA THR A 414 26.92 12.69 18.86
C THR A 414 28.42 12.34 18.93
N VAL A 415 29.27 13.34 19.06
CA VAL A 415 30.71 13.17 19.33
C VAL A 415 30.96 13.59 20.77
N LYS A 416 31.27 12.59 21.60
CA LYS A 416 31.55 12.84 23.03
C LYS A 416 32.94 13.37 23.24
N ASN A 417 33.08 14.26 24.21
CA ASN A 417 34.38 14.82 24.68
C ASN A 417 35.24 15.41 23.53
N ALA A 418 34.59 16.03 22.54
CA ALA A 418 35.27 16.64 21.40
C ALA A 418 35.83 18.02 21.71
N LEU A 419 36.90 18.40 21.01
CA LEU A 419 37.35 19.78 20.98
C LEU A 419 36.43 20.57 20.06
N VAL A 420 35.69 21.49 20.62
CA VAL A 420 34.70 22.29 19.92
C VAL A 420 35.22 23.69 19.68
N VAL A 421 35.12 24.15 18.46
CA VAL A 421 35.48 25.46 17.97
C VAL A 421 34.30 26.10 17.27
N PRO A 422 34.17 27.43 17.22
CA PRO A 422 33.18 28.08 16.36
C PRO A 422 33.39 27.70 14.90
N ALA A 423 32.29 27.41 14.18
CA ALA A 423 32.34 26.99 12.76
C ALA A 423 32.99 28.08 11.88
N GLU A 424 32.86 29.35 12.26
CA GLU A 424 33.47 30.48 11.58
C GLU A 424 35.01 30.37 11.53
N ALA A 425 35.64 29.73 12.55
CA ALA A 425 37.07 29.53 12.59
C ALA A 425 37.60 28.61 11.47
N LEU A 426 36.76 27.74 10.92
CA LEU A 426 37.10 26.88 9.79
C LEU A 426 37.13 27.62 8.45
N SER A 427 36.45 28.76 8.36
CA SER A 427 36.39 29.59 7.15
C SER A 427 37.37 30.77 7.18
N PHE A 428 38.02 31.04 8.33
CA PHE A 428 38.94 32.14 8.49
C PHE A 428 40.21 31.97 7.65
N LYS A 429 40.60 33.04 6.90
CA LYS A 429 41.88 33.15 6.17
C LYS A 429 42.58 34.43 6.59
N PRO A 430 43.82 34.38 7.12
CA PRO A 430 44.53 35.57 7.47
C PRO A 430 44.87 36.41 6.22
N ALA A 431 44.57 37.73 6.27
CA ALA A 431 44.97 38.68 5.24
C ALA A 431 46.48 38.84 5.26
N GLY A 432 47.22 38.17 4.38
CA GLY A 432 48.69 38.28 4.34
C GLY A 432 49.43 37.09 3.73
N GLY A 433 48.73 36.07 3.24
CA GLY A 433 49.35 35.00 2.47
C GLY A 433 49.72 35.51 1.09
N ALA A 434 51.00 35.80 0.83
CA ALA A 434 51.55 36.23 -0.45
C ALA A 434 51.11 35.29 -1.58
N THR A 435 50.26 35.78 -2.44
CA THR A 435 50.04 35.18 -3.76
C THR A 435 51.32 35.41 -4.59
N HIS A 436 52.19 34.43 -4.65
CA HIS A 436 53.19 34.43 -5.71
C HIS A 436 52.49 34.33 -7.06
N LYS A 437 52.38 35.50 -7.73
CA LYS A 437 52.03 35.55 -9.16
C LYS A 437 53.19 34.95 -9.94
N HIS A 438 53.07 33.73 -10.37
CA HIS A 438 53.90 33.20 -11.43
C HIS A 438 53.47 33.83 -12.77
N THR A 439 54.18 34.92 -13.16
CA THR A 439 54.23 35.38 -14.55
C THR A 439 55.26 34.50 -15.28
N GLY A 440 54.84 33.38 -15.81
CA GLY A 440 55.63 32.54 -16.65
C GLY A 440 54.94 32.39 -18.02
N LYS A 441 55.53 33.06 -19.01
CA LYS A 441 55.25 33.03 -20.44
C LYS A 441 55.35 31.60 -20.94
N ARG A 442 54.28 31.02 -21.50
CA ARG A 442 54.29 29.72 -22.18
C ARG A 442 54.90 29.87 -23.60
N PRO A 443 55.79 28.98 -24.01
CA PRO A 443 55.89 28.55 -25.41
C PRO A 443 55.19 27.21 -25.61
N ALA A 444 54.49 27.08 -26.70
CA ALA A 444 53.89 25.84 -27.17
C ALA A 444 54.94 24.92 -27.78
N ALA A 445 54.95 23.62 -27.40
CA ALA A 445 55.30 22.52 -28.27
C ALA A 445 55.04 21.15 -27.58
N ALA A 446 54.26 20.36 -28.29
CA ALA A 446 54.30 18.92 -28.55
C ALA A 446 54.93 17.92 -27.53
N GLY A 447 54.12 16.98 -27.10
CA GLY A 447 54.30 15.53 -27.05
C GLY A 447 55.49 14.98 -26.26
N ALA A 448 55.19 14.35 -25.11
CA ALA A 448 55.81 13.06 -24.75
C ALA A 448 55.32 12.64 -23.35
N THR A 449 54.89 11.40 -23.28
CA THR A 449 54.71 10.59 -22.07
C THR A 449 56.00 10.54 -21.26
N ALA A 450 56.00 10.90 -20.01
CA ALA A 450 57.00 10.47 -19.03
C ALA A 450 56.46 10.56 -17.60
N ASN A 451 56.52 9.44 -16.97
CA ASN A 451 56.44 9.13 -15.56
C ASN A 451 57.34 10.11 -14.75
N ALA A 452 56.77 10.86 -13.83
CA ALA A 452 57.54 11.68 -12.91
C ALA A 452 57.09 11.44 -11.48
N THR A 453 57.96 10.79 -10.76
CA THR A 453 57.96 10.59 -9.32
C THR A 453 57.79 11.92 -8.56
N ASN A 454 56.78 11.91 -7.72
CA ASN A 454 56.38 12.99 -6.84
C ASN A 454 57.45 13.33 -5.81
N SER A 455 57.99 14.53 -5.90
CA SER A 455 58.53 15.27 -4.72
C SER A 455 57.49 16.25 -4.25
N ALA A 456 56.60 15.78 -3.38
CA ALA A 456 55.54 16.59 -2.81
C ALA A 456 56.12 17.54 -1.73
N SER A 457 56.12 18.83 -2.01
CA SER A 457 56.14 19.84 -0.97
C SER A 457 54.87 19.67 -0.10
N PRO A 458 54.98 19.63 1.23
CA PRO A 458 53.84 19.39 2.14
C PRO A 458 52.72 20.44 2.09
N TRP A 459 52.89 21.48 1.34
CA TRP A 459 51.99 22.66 1.32
C TRP A 459 51.27 22.92 0.00
N GLY A 460 51.52 22.11 -1.04
CA GLY A 460 51.01 22.36 -2.39
C GLY A 460 49.61 21.81 -2.67
N GLN A 461 49.05 20.97 -1.83
CA GLN A 461 47.76 20.31 -2.06
C GLN A 461 46.58 20.81 -1.22
N LEU A 462 46.78 21.90 -0.43
CA LEU A 462 45.73 22.49 0.41
C LEU A 462 45.06 23.73 -0.20
N GLY A 463 45.32 24.03 -1.47
CA GLY A 463 44.92 25.30 -2.05
C GLY A 463 44.03 25.27 -3.28
N SER A 464 42.91 24.57 -3.31
CA SER A 464 41.76 24.87 -4.19
C SER A 464 40.55 24.00 -3.90
N GLY A 465 40.14 23.94 -2.67
CA GLY A 465 38.82 23.47 -2.28
C GLY A 465 38.31 24.42 -1.23
N VAL A 466 37.51 25.39 -1.62
CA VAL A 466 36.54 25.98 -0.69
C VAL A 466 35.58 24.85 -0.39
N ALA A 467 35.97 23.96 0.54
CA ALA A 467 35.04 23.03 1.14
C ALA A 467 34.02 23.87 1.91
N THR A 468 32.82 23.96 1.40
CA THR A 468 31.67 24.22 2.24
C THR A 468 31.82 23.34 3.47
N ALA A 469 31.93 23.93 4.65
CA ALA A 469 32.24 23.27 5.91
C ALA A 469 31.08 22.42 6.42
N SER A 470 30.67 21.39 5.63
CA SER A 470 29.47 20.63 5.90
C SER A 470 29.66 19.11 5.91
N SER A 471 30.84 18.57 5.59
CA SER A 471 31.03 17.13 5.59
C SER A 471 31.88 16.66 6.75
N SER A 472 31.31 15.83 7.61
CA SER A 472 32.00 15.04 8.61
C SER A 472 33.13 14.21 7.96
N GLY A 473 34.36 14.32 8.51
CA GLY A 473 35.54 13.64 7.97
C GLY A 473 36.40 14.48 7.02
N SER A 474 35.98 15.69 6.64
CA SER A 474 36.79 16.60 5.82
C SER A 474 37.96 17.18 6.61
N ARG A 475 39.07 17.47 5.91
CA ARG A 475 40.22 18.15 6.49
C ARG A 475 40.04 19.65 6.39
N GLY A 476 40.26 20.35 7.50
CA GLY A 476 40.24 21.81 7.61
C GLY A 476 41.54 22.35 8.20
N VAL A 477 41.71 23.66 8.14
CA VAL A 477 42.80 24.36 8.84
C VAL A 477 42.15 25.43 9.71
N ILE A 478 42.44 25.40 10.99
CA ILE A 478 42.09 26.47 11.93
C ILE A 478 43.32 27.25 12.29
N PHE A 479 43.17 28.53 12.61
CA PHE A 479 44.27 29.38 13.02
C PHE A 479 44.18 29.65 14.51
N VAL A 480 45.24 29.30 15.21
CA VAL A 480 45.36 29.52 16.66
C VAL A 480 46.26 30.75 16.89
N GLN A 481 45.86 31.61 17.81
CA GLN A 481 46.67 32.79 18.20
C GLN A 481 47.75 32.38 19.21
N GLN A 482 48.99 32.36 18.76
CA GLN A 482 50.15 32.17 19.64
C GLN A 482 51.13 33.35 19.48
N GLY A 483 51.38 34.08 20.59
CA GLY A 483 52.31 35.23 20.59
C GLY A 483 51.90 36.38 19.65
N GLY A 484 50.58 36.58 19.43
CA GLY A 484 50.06 37.62 18.54
C GLY A 484 50.09 37.25 17.03
N LYS A 485 50.50 36.05 16.68
CA LYS A 485 50.55 35.55 15.29
C LYS A 485 49.55 34.42 15.08
N ALA A 486 48.98 34.33 13.86
CA ALA A 486 48.09 33.25 13.48
C ALA A 486 48.92 32.01 13.05
N GLN A 487 48.86 30.93 13.81
CA GLN A 487 49.48 29.65 13.48
C GLN A 487 48.46 28.69 12.90
N PRO A 488 48.70 28.11 11.71
CA PRO A 488 47.78 27.15 11.11
C PRO A 488 47.91 25.80 11.79
N VAL A 489 46.78 25.24 12.24
CA VAL A 489 46.66 23.88 12.79
C VAL A 489 45.73 23.07 11.87
N PRO A 490 46.28 22.05 11.18
CA PRO A 490 45.44 21.17 10.36
C PRO A 490 44.58 20.28 11.26
N VAL A 491 43.27 20.24 11.00
CA VAL A 491 42.29 19.48 11.79
C VAL A 491 41.45 18.61 10.90
N THR A 492 40.95 17.50 11.46
CA THR A 492 39.85 16.73 10.89
C THR A 492 38.56 17.19 11.53
N ILE A 493 37.56 17.53 10.73
CA ILE A 493 36.23 17.92 11.17
C ILE A 493 35.42 16.65 11.45
N LEU A 494 35.09 16.39 12.71
CA LEU A 494 34.30 15.24 13.12
C LEU A 494 32.81 15.49 12.94
N LEU A 495 32.36 16.71 13.25
CA LEU A 495 30.96 17.10 13.21
C LEU A 495 30.87 18.63 13.15
N VAL A 496 29.91 19.14 12.39
CA VAL A 496 29.48 20.53 12.38
C VAL A 496 28.03 20.59 12.80
N SER A 497 27.70 21.37 13.80
CA SER A 497 26.33 21.53 14.31
C SER A 497 26.07 23.00 14.60
N GLY A 498 25.20 23.63 13.81
CA GLY A 498 24.90 25.05 13.92
C GLY A 498 26.17 25.93 13.81
N THR A 499 26.45 26.71 14.84
CA THR A 499 27.61 27.61 14.90
C THR A 499 28.88 26.97 15.47
N GLN A 500 28.88 25.66 15.77
CA GLN A 500 29.98 24.95 16.39
C GLN A 500 30.46 23.77 15.53
N ALA A 501 31.77 23.48 15.63
CA ALA A 501 32.39 22.36 14.96
C ALA A 501 33.28 21.57 15.94
N ALA A 502 33.09 20.25 15.94
CA ALA A 502 33.95 19.32 16.65
C ALA A 502 35.14 18.97 15.75
N VAL A 503 36.35 19.18 16.25
CA VAL A 503 37.59 18.97 15.49
C VAL A 503 38.58 18.11 16.25
N THR A 504 39.44 17.42 15.50
CA THR A 504 40.60 16.69 16.05
C THR A 504 41.84 17.14 15.31
N PRO A 505 42.91 17.57 16.02
CA PRO A 505 44.13 17.97 15.37
C PRO A 505 44.82 16.78 14.66
N LEU A 506 45.26 16.99 13.41
CA LEU A 506 46.04 16.03 12.63
C LEU A 506 47.53 16.08 12.96
N ARG A 507 48.02 17.27 13.25
CA ARG A 507 49.42 17.55 13.66
C ARG A 507 49.41 18.71 14.65
N GLY A 508 50.24 18.60 15.68
CA GLY A 508 50.30 19.59 16.78
C GLY A 508 49.31 19.27 17.89
N THR A 509 49.39 20.03 18.98
CA THR A 509 48.47 19.93 20.13
C THR A 509 47.49 21.07 20.07
N LEU A 510 46.20 20.76 20.10
CA LEU A 510 45.14 21.73 20.31
C LEU A 510 44.59 21.48 21.73
N GLY A 511 44.78 22.42 22.62
CA GLY A 511 44.35 22.34 24.02
C GLY A 511 43.14 23.23 24.29
N THR A 512 42.53 23.06 25.46
CA THR A 512 41.42 23.91 25.91
C THR A 512 41.89 25.33 26.34
N THR A 513 43.22 25.53 26.41
CA THR A 513 43.86 26.85 26.70
C THR A 513 44.10 27.65 25.41
N ASP A 514 43.93 27.05 24.25
CA ASP A 514 44.21 27.71 22.98
C ASP A 514 43.01 28.56 22.52
N ASN A 515 43.32 29.71 21.93
CA ASN A 515 42.32 30.61 21.36
C ASN A 515 42.37 30.52 19.83
N VAL A 516 41.24 30.15 19.23
CA VAL A 516 41.08 30.03 17.77
C VAL A 516 40.64 31.38 17.20
N ILE A 517 41.23 31.78 16.10
CA ILE A 517 40.87 33.01 15.40
C ILE A 517 39.60 32.81 14.59
N VAL A 518 38.60 33.64 14.84
CA VAL A 518 37.29 33.61 14.19
C VAL A 518 37.20 34.64 13.07
N SER A 519 37.73 35.85 13.32
CA SER A 519 37.76 36.93 12.31
C SER A 519 38.96 37.88 12.51
N SER A 520 39.31 38.59 11.44
CA SER A 520 40.24 39.72 11.55
C SER A 520 39.43 40.93 12.04
N GLY A 521 39.68 41.38 13.28
CA GLY A 521 39.05 42.58 13.81
C GLY A 521 39.49 43.81 12.99
N ALA A 522 38.61 44.42 12.28
CA ALA A 522 38.75 45.81 11.88
C ALA A 522 38.49 46.66 13.14
N PRO A 523 39.28 47.76 13.39
CA PRO A 523 39.00 48.62 14.52
C PRO A 523 37.60 49.20 14.38
N SER A 524 36.71 48.86 15.29
CA SER A 524 35.38 49.45 15.37
C SER A 524 35.54 50.94 15.77
N THR A 525 35.47 51.83 14.77
CA THR A 525 35.24 53.25 15.05
C THR A 525 33.80 53.38 15.55
N THR A 526 33.69 53.49 16.85
CA THR A 526 32.43 53.85 17.52
C THR A 526 32.07 55.27 17.12
N SER A 527 31.26 55.44 16.14
CA SER A 527 30.62 56.69 15.76
C SER A 527 29.55 57.00 16.81
N THR A 528 29.91 57.80 17.79
CA THR A 528 28.98 58.42 18.73
C THR A 528 28.10 59.40 17.96
N ARG A 529 26.92 58.98 17.57
CA ARG A 529 25.91 59.86 16.99
C ARG A 529 25.17 60.56 18.12
N THR A 530 25.56 61.78 18.38
CA THR A 530 24.89 62.71 19.30
C THR A 530 23.50 63.02 18.71
N THR A 531 22.45 62.60 19.37
CA THR A 531 21.08 63.01 19.09
C THR A 531 20.86 64.42 19.59
N GLY A 532 20.80 65.38 18.68
CA GLY A 532 20.27 66.71 18.91
C GLY A 532 18.77 66.75 18.67
N ALA A 533 18.06 67.12 19.72
CA ALA A 533 16.63 67.39 19.73
C ALA A 533 16.32 68.82 19.22
N ALA A 534 15.34 68.96 18.37
CA ALA A 534 14.44 70.13 18.15
C ALA A 534 13.46 69.70 17.05
N GLY A 535 12.18 69.66 17.15
CA GLY A 535 11.21 70.61 17.69
C GLY A 535 10.29 71.05 16.58
N ALA A 536 8.98 70.99 16.84
CA ALA A 536 7.92 71.75 16.23
C ALA A 536 7.11 71.17 15.04
N THR A 537 5.89 70.61 15.29
CA THR A 537 4.54 71.19 15.11
C THR A 537 3.92 71.29 13.70
N ARG A 538 2.66 70.96 13.70
CA ARG A 538 1.51 71.23 12.78
C ARG A 538 1.32 70.27 11.63
N GLY A 539 0.16 69.61 11.42
CA GLY A 539 -1.27 70.03 11.60
C GLY A 539 -1.98 69.75 10.29
N GLY A 540 -3.21 69.22 10.36
CA GLY A 540 -4.14 69.12 9.19
C GLY A 540 -4.67 67.72 8.99
N ILE A 541 -5.83 67.29 9.55
CA ILE A 541 -7.24 67.51 9.20
C ILE A 541 -7.58 67.11 7.72
N GLY A 542 -8.51 66.16 7.63
CA GLY A 542 -9.37 65.87 6.49
C GLY A 542 -9.39 64.37 6.19
N GLY A 543 -10.40 63.58 6.36
CA GLY A 543 -11.83 63.78 6.12
C GLY A 543 -12.26 62.98 4.92
N GLY A 544 -13.25 62.14 5.05
CA GLY A 544 -13.99 61.60 3.90
C GLY A 544 -14.08 60.05 3.88
N THR A 545 -15.07 59.44 4.55
CA THR A 545 -16.38 58.98 4.06
C THR A 545 -16.37 57.97 2.92
N GLY A 546 -16.95 56.81 3.21
CA GLY A 546 -18.03 56.29 2.36
C GLY A 546 -17.71 55.01 1.58
N GLY A 547 -18.55 54.03 1.80
CA GLY A 547 -18.78 53.03 0.79
C GLY A 547 -19.21 51.65 1.25
N LEU A 548 -20.48 51.52 1.57
CA LEU A 548 -21.31 50.34 1.62
C LEU A 548 -21.30 49.51 0.32
N GLY A 549 -21.42 48.21 0.44
CA GLY A 549 -21.86 47.30 -0.62
C GLY A 549 -21.56 45.88 -0.21
N ARG A 550 -22.34 45.14 0.47
CA ARG A 550 -23.56 44.38 0.20
C ARG A 550 -23.45 43.45 -1.01
N ILE A 551 -23.87 42.18 -0.72
CA ILE A 551 -24.61 41.17 -1.52
C ILE A 551 -23.79 39.96 -1.94
N VAL A 552 -24.06 38.78 -1.31
CA VAL A 552 -24.92 37.65 -1.70
C VAL A 552 -24.28 36.72 -2.79
N HIS A 553 -23.91 35.54 -2.50
CA HIS A 553 -24.63 34.25 -2.59
C HIS A 553 -23.91 33.19 -1.79
#